data_1bb0a8002f1aa620365461119c8a396f
#
_entry.id   1bb0a8002f1aa620365461119c8a396f
#
_cell.length_a   1.000
_cell.length_b   1.000
_cell.length_c   1.000
_cell.angle_alpha   90.00
_cell.angle_beta   90.00
_cell.angle_gamma   90.00
#
_symmetry.space_group_name_H-M   'P 1'
#
loop_
_entity.id
_entity.type
_entity.pdbx_description
1 polymer ?
#
loop_
_entity_poly.entity_id
_entity_poly.type
_entity_poly.pdbx_seq_one_letter_code
_entity_poly.pdbx_strand_id
1 'polypeptide(L)'
;MWSYGMSLDQYGNPWVANAGTASMYDVATGQWQQVPTGNRSMRGMMVDADDRAWFAVDFIQVGVQGCGLAVVDAVERTLIDSLIEIEGCVTPVGVSIDAEGFVWVVDQDANAAFKVNPDTYQVELRVDGLNGPYTYSDMTGRALNLIFNPAG
;
A
#
# COMPACT_ATOMS: atom_id res chain seq x y z
N MET A 1 13.80 12.97 4.19
CA MET A 1 13.05 11.70 4.12
C MET A 1 11.85 11.97 3.21
N TRP A 2 11.70 11.21 2.15
CA TRP A 2 10.60 11.41 1.20
C TRP A 2 9.45 10.51 1.65
N SER A 3 8.36 11.09 2.15
CA SER A 3 7.10 10.41 2.41
C SER A 3 6.19 10.62 1.22
N TYR A 4 5.44 9.59 0.81
CA TYR A 4 4.57 9.69 -0.34
C TYR A 4 3.10 9.42 0.03
N GLY A 5 2.76 8.18 0.33
CA GLY A 5 1.41 7.79 0.72
C GLY A 5 1.19 7.83 2.22
N MET A 6 -0.03 8.13 2.63
CA MET A 6 -0.46 8.07 4.03
C MET A 6 -1.86 7.46 4.12
N SER A 7 -2.08 6.64 5.14
CA SER A 7 -3.40 6.11 5.51
C SER A 7 -3.49 6.01 7.03
N LEU A 8 -4.69 5.86 7.56
CA LEU A 8 -4.90 5.56 8.97
C LEU A 8 -5.24 4.09 9.16
N ASP A 9 -4.76 3.50 10.26
CA ASP A 9 -5.26 2.21 10.71
C ASP A 9 -6.59 2.38 11.49
N GLN A 10 -7.21 1.27 11.89
CA GLN A 10 -8.47 1.30 12.64
C GLN A 10 -8.37 1.96 14.03
N TYR A 11 -7.16 2.15 14.54
CA TYR A 11 -6.90 2.82 15.83
C TYR A 11 -6.63 4.31 15.66
N GLY A 12 -6.63 4.80 14.40
CA GLY A 12 -6.37 6.20 14.07
C GLY A 12 -4.88 6.55 13.99
N ASN A 13 -3.98 5.55 13.98
CA ASN A 13 -2.56 5.81 13.82
C ASN A 13 -2.24 6.08 12.35
N PRO A 14 -1.59 7.23 12.02
CA PRO A 14 -1.13 7.48 10.66
C PRO A 14 0.05 6.57 10.30
N TRP A 15 -0.10 5.90 9.16
CA TRP A 15 0.93 5.15 8.48
C TRP A 15 1.44 5.91 7.27
N VAL A 16 2.74 5.88 7.03
CA VAL A 16 3.39 6.64 5.96
C VAL A 16 4.34 5.74 5.18
N ALA A 17 4.24 5.82 3.86
CA ALA A 17 5.16 5.16 2.93
C ALA A 17 6.45 5.99 2.78
N ASN A 18 7.58 5.41 3.13
CA ASN A 18 8.92 5.99 2.92
C ASN A 18 9.77 5.05 2.06
N ALA A 19 10.92 5.53 1.61
CA ALA A 19 11.88 4.68 0.92
C ALA A 19 12.42 3.60 1.86
N GLY A 20 12.06 2.33 1.59
CA GLY A 20 12.54 1.16 2.32
C GLY A 20 12.01 1.00 3.75
N THR A 21 11.04 1.81 4.17
CA THR A 21 10.53 1.77 5.55
C THR A 21 9.07 2.21 5.60
N ALA A 22 8.20 1.40 6.18
CA ALA A 22 6.88 1.82 6.63
C ALA A 22 7.03 2.52 7.99
N SER A 23 6.46 3.71 8.14
CA SER A 23 6.51 4.45 9.40
C SER A 23 5.09 4.69 9.92
N MET A 24 4.88 4.49 11.20
CA MET A 24 3.61 4.73 11.88
C MET A 24 3.81 5.64 13.08
N TYR A 25 2.92 6.58 13.25
CA TYR A 25 2.86 7.39 14.46
C TYR A 25 1.81 6.80 15.41
N ASP A 26 2.27 6.30 16.53
CA ASP A 26 1.40 5.76 17.58
C ASP A 26 0.78 6.93 18.36
N VAL A 27 -0.50 7.18 18.14
CA VAL A 27 -1.21 8.31 18.76
C VAL A 27 -1.38 8.15 20.27
N ALA A 28 -1.37 6.92 20.77
CA ALA A 28 -1.50 6.65 22.20
C ALA A 28 -0.22 6.96 22.98
N THR A 29 0.94 6.69 22.38
CA THR A 29 2.26 6.91 23.02
C THR A 29 2.96 8.17 22.55
N GLY A 30 2.52 8.76 21.43
CA GLY A 30 3.18 9.92 20.81
C GLY A 30 4.53 9.58 20.16
N GLN A 31 4.76 8.32 19.78
CA GLN A 31 6.05 7.85 19.27
C GLN A 31 5.95 7.35 17.83
N TRP A 32 6.99 7.62 17.05
CA TRP A 32 7.15 7.00 15.73
C TRP A 32 7.68 5.58 15.87
N GLN A 33 7.06 4.68 15.10
CA GLN A 33 7.48 3.30 14.91
C GLN A 33 7.90 3.11 13.46
N GLN A 34 8.87 2.24 13.22
CA GLN A 34 9.39 1.97 11.88
C GLN A 34 9.48 0.46 11.62
N VAL A 35 8.99 0.05 10.47
CA VAL A 35 9.11 -1.32 9.97
C VAL A 35 9.96 -1.28 8.70
N PRO A 36 11.18 -1.81 8.72
CA PRO A 36 12.00 -1.93 7.52
C PRO A 36 11.33 -2.85 6.50
N THR A 37 11.15 -2.36 5.27
CA THR A 37 10.52 -3.10 4.15
C THR A 37 11.51 -3.46 3.04
N GLY A 38 12.77 -3.12 3.24
CA GLY A 38 13.83 -3.29 2.24
C GLY A 38 14.12 -2.01 1.45
N ASN A 39 15.03 -2.10 0.49
CA ASN A 39 15.48 -0.94 -0.28
C ASN A 39 14.58 -0.67 -1.50
N ARG A 40 13.27 -0.54 -1.29
CA ARG A 40 12.30 -0.27 -2.36
C ARG A 40 11.71 1.12 -2.22
N SER A 41 11.38 1.74 -3.35
CA SER A 41 10.53 2.92 -3.38
C SER A 41 9.13 2.52 -2.98
N MET A 42 8.55 3.20 -2.02
CA MET A 42 7.16 3.00 -1.62
C MET A 42 6.38 4.29 -1.90
N ARG A 43 5.20 4.14 -2.52
CA ARG A 43 4.36 5.27 -2.89
C ARG A 43 3.01 5.24 -2.20
N GLY A 44 1.94 4.91 -2.90
CA GLY A 44 0.61 4.81 -2.32
C GLY A 44 0.52 3.72 -1.28
N MET A 45 -0.34 3.90 -0.31
CA MET A 45 -0.56 2.90 0.72
C MET A 45 -1.99 2.95 1.25
N MET A 46 -2.45 1.81 1.77
CA MET A 46 -3.71 1.71 2.51
C MET A 46 -3.65 0.58 3.54
N VAL A 47 -4.34 0.77 4.67
CA VAL A 47 -4.55 -0.28 5.66
C VAL A 47 -5.90 -0.93 5.40
N ASP A 48 -5.96 -2.27 5.37
CA ASP A 48 -7.19 -3.03 5.18
C ASP A 48 -7.91 -3.33 6.51
N ALA A 49 -9.05 -4.02 6.44
CA ALA A 49 -9.87 -4.35 7.60
C ALA A 49 -9.24 -5.44 8.50
N ASP A 50 -8.24 -6.15 7.99
CA ASP A 50 -7.50 -7.19 8.71
C ASP A 50 -6.17 -6.67 9.26
N ASP A 51 -6.04 -5.34 9.38
CA ASP A 51 -4.84 -4.64 9.87
C ASP A 51 -3.57 -4.92 9.07
N ARG A 52 -3.70 -5.12 7.76
CA ARG A 52 -2.56 -5.21 6.85
C ARG A 52 -2.33 -3.87 6.16
N ALA A 53 -1.16 -3.29 6.32
CA ALA A 53 -0.75 -2.08 5.63
C ALA A 53 -0.08 -2.45 4.30
N TRP A 54 -0.72 -2.08 3.20
CA TRP A 54 -0.33 -2.36 1.82
C TRP A 54 0.36 -1.16 1.20
N PHE A 55 1.46 -1.39 0.49
CA PHE A 55 2.28 -0.33 -0.12
C PHE A 55 2.56 -0.66 -1.58
N ALA A 56 2.32 0.29 -2.48
CA ALA A 56 2.83 0.20 -3.85
C ALA A 56 4.36 0.34 -3.84
N VAL A 57 5.06 -0.63 -4.43
CA VAL A 57 6.53 -0.67 -4.41
C VAL A 57 7.12 -0.84 -5.80
N ASP A 58 8.17 -0.07 -6.09
CA ASP A 58 9.00 -0.23 -7.28
C ASP A 58 10.50 -0.13 -6.91
N PHE A 59 11.35 -0.03 -7.93
CA PHE A 59 12.80 -0.01 -7.71
C PHE A 59 13.36 1.34 -7.33
N ILE A 60 14.33 1.35 -6.39
CA ILE A 60 15.27 2.45 -6.20
C ILE A 60 16.70 2.05 -6.62
N GLN A 61 17.02 0.75 -6.70
CA GLN A 61 18.41 0.31 -6.89
C GLN A 61 18.62 -0.48 -8.19
N VAL A 62 19.74 -0.16 -8.87
CA VAL A 62 20.23 -0.93 -10.01
C VAL A 62 20.52 -2.38 -9.58
N GLY A 63 19.87 -3.33 -10.25
CA GLY A 63 20.09 -4.76 -10.02
C GLY A 63 19.05 -5.46 -9.12
N VAL A 64 18.11 -4.74 -8.53
CA VAL A 64 16.93 -5.33 -7.87
C VAL A 64 15.76 -5.20 -8.83
N GLN A 65 15.16 -6.31 -9.28
CA GLN A 65 14.04 -6.28 -10.23
C GLN A 65 12.73 -6.69 -9.57
N GLY A 66 11.59 -6.15 -10.02
CA GLY A 66 10.21 -6.42 -9.62
C GLY A 66 9.50 -5.19 -9.07
N CYS A 67 8.24 -5.09 -9.34
CA CYS A 67 7.36 -4.10 -8.75
C CYS A 67 6.04 -4.77 -8.37
N GLY A 68 5.28 -4.15 -7.50
CA GLY A 68 4.03 -4.68 -7.02
C GLY A 68 3.65 -4.11 -5.66
N LEU A 69 3.43 -4.97 -4.68
CA LEU A 69 3.02 -4.59 -3.33
C LEU A 69 4.01 -5.08 -2.27
N ALA A 70 4.19 -4.30 -1.21
CA ALA A 70 4.69 -4.79 0.07
C ALA A 70 3.54 -4.78 1.08
N VAL A 71 3.61 -5.66 2.07
CA VAL A 71 2.61 -5.77 3.13
C VAL A 71 3.25 -5.89 4.50
N VAL A 72 2.70 -5.15 5.45
CA VAL A 72 3.14 -5.08 6.85
C VAL A 72 1.93 -5.40 7.74
N ASP A 73 2.14 -6.19 8.78
CA ASP A 73 1.18 -6.34 9.85
C ASP A 73 1.16 -5.05 10.69
N ALA A 74 0.02 -4.36 10.69
CA ALA A 74 -0.10 -3.06 11.34
C ALA A 74 -0.24 -3.15 12.87
N VAL A 75 -0.65 -4.29 13.40
CA VAL A 75 -0.76 -4.55 14.86
C VAL A 75 0.58 -4.96 15.43
N GLU A 76 1.18 -6.01 14.86
CA GLU A 76 2.45 -6.57 15.31
C GLU A 76 3.65 -5.72 14.85
N ARG A 77 3.44 -4.82 13.88
CA ARG A 77 4.46 -3.93 13.29
C ARG A 77 5.62 -4.73 12.72
N THR A 78 5.27 -5.77 11.96
CA THR A 78 6.23 -6.68 11.33
C THR A 78 6.01 -6.75 9.84
N LEU A 79 7.08 -6.94 9.08
CA LEU A 79 7.01 -7.16 7.64
C LEU A 79 6.43 -8.55 7.36
N ILE A 80 5.33 -8.62 6.61
CA ILE A 80 4.76 -9.87 6.12
C ILE A 80 5.46 -10.25 4.81
N ASP A 81 5.46 -9.36 3.82
CA ASP A 81 6.17 -9.55 2.56
C ASP A 81 6.74 -8.22 2.04
N SER A 82 7.97 -8.26 1.57
CA SER A 82 8.64 -7.09 0.99
C SER A 82 8.31 -6.88 -0.49
N LEU A 83 7.87 -7.93 -1.20
CA LEU A 83 7.48 -7.87 -2.62
C LEU A 83 6.54 -9.00 -3.02
N ILE A 84 5.28 -8.69 -3.10
CA ILE A 84 4.28 -9.43 -3.85
C ILE A 84 4.37 -8.94 -5.29
N GLU A 85 5.03 -9.73 -6.13
CA GLU A 85 5.33 -9.35 -7.52
C GLU A 85 4.07 -9.36 -8.37
N ILE A 86 3.84 -8.29 -9.15
CA ILE A 86 2.72 -8.17 -10.08
C ILE A 86 3.27 -8.22 -11.50
N GLU A 87 2.90 -9.25 -12.26
CA GLU A 87 3.33 -9.40 -13.65
C GLU A 87 2.83 -8.24 -14.51
N GLY A 88 3.75 -7.62 -15.26
CA GLY A 88 3.46 -6.48 -16.12
C GLY A 88 3.30 -5.15 -15.40
N CYS A 89 3.66 -5.10 -14.13
CA CYS A 89 3.85 -3.87 -13.37
C CYS A 89 5.09 -3.11 -13.85
N VAL A 90 5.04 -1.79 -13.79
CA VAL A 90 6.16 -0.89 -14.19
C VAL A 90 6.38 0.18 -13.13
N THR A 91 5.37 0.99 -12.85
CA THR A 91 5.45 2.12 -11.90
C THR A 91 4.14 2.20 -11.11
N PRO A 92 3.97 1.34 -10.10
CA PRO A 92 2.78 1.35 -9.26
C PRO A 92 2.77 2.60 -8.38
N VAL A 93 1.64 3.30 -8.32
CA VAL A 93 1.52 4.59 -7.63
C VAL A 93 0.50 4.54 -6.52
N GLY A 94 -0.77 4.26 -6.84
CA GLY A 94 -1.85 4.31 -5.87
C GLY A 94 -2.27 2.93 -5.37
N VAL A 95 -2.68 2.86 -4.11
CA VAL A 95 -3.27 1.65 -3.50
C VAL A 95 -4.64 1.99 -2.93
N SER A 96 -5.61 1.11 -3.13
CA SER A 96 -6.93 1.20 -2.53
C SER A 96 -7.46 -0.19 -2.16
N ILE A 97 -8.40 -0.23 -1.22
CA ILE A 97 -9.11 -1.46 -0.85
C ILE A 97 -10.57 -1.31 -1.28
N ASP A 98 -11.09 -2.28 -2.03
CA ASP A 98 -12.48 -2.25 -2.46
C ASP A 98 -13.46 -2.78 -1.39
N ALA A 99 -14.74 -2.75 -1.73
CA ALA A 99 -15.80 -3.17 -0.81
C ALA A 99 -15.77 -4.67 -0.45
N GLU A 100 -15.08 -5.46 -1.25
CA GLU A 100 -14.92 -6.91 -1.09
C GLU A 100 -13.61 -7.26 -0.36
N GLY A 101 -12.75 -6.26 -0.09
CA GLY A 101 -11.46 -6.42 0.57
C GLY A 101 -10.27 -6.64 -0.36
N PHE A 102 -10.47 -6.60 -1.68
CA PHE A 102 -9.38 -6.74 -2.63
C PHE A 102 -8.50 -5.48 -2.67
N VAL A 103 -7.22 -5.68 -2.88
CA VAL A 103 -6.23 -4.60 -3.01
C VAL A 103 -6.14 -4.18 -4.47
N TRP A 104 -6.42 -2.92 -4.75
CA TRP A 104 -6.24 -2.33 -6.06
C TRP A 104 -4.94 -1.54 -6.12
N VAL A 105 -4.20 -1.74 -7.20
CA VAL A 105 -2.96 -1.02 -7.52
C VAL A 105 -3.14 -0.33 -8.85
N VAL A 106 -2.91 0.97 -8.89
CA VAL A 106 -2.88 1.75 -10.12
C VAL A 106 -1.43 1.94 -10.55
N ASP A 107 -1.12 1.59 -11.79
CA ASP A 107 0.22 1.65 -12.35
C ASP A 107 0.28 2.66 -13.51
N GLN A 108 1.05 3.71 -13.28
CA GLN A 108 1.13 4.86 -14.18
C GLN A 108 1.71 4.48 -15.55
N ASP A 109 2.85 3.81 -15.57
CA ASP A 109 3.60 3.56 -16.80
C ASP A 109 3.16 2.25 -17.49
N ALA A 110 2.57 1.31 -16.74
CA ALA A 110 1.88 0.17 -17.32
C ALA A 110 0.53 0.55 -17.96
N ASN A 111 0.03 1.76 -17.72
CA ASN A 111 -1.30 2.22 -18.15
C ASN A 111 -2.42 1.25 -17.73
N ALA A 112 -2.32 0.72 -16.52
CA ALA A 112 -3.18 -0.34 -16.02
C ALA A 112 -3.55 -0.17 -14.54
N ALA A 113 -4.56 -0.93 -14.13
CA ALA A 113 -4.84 -1.18 -12.72
C ALA A 113 -4.96 -2.68 -12.47
N PHE A 114 -4.54 -3.13 -11.29
CA PHE A 114 -4.53 -4.54 -10.91
C PHE A 114 -5.37 -4.72 -9.64
N LYS A 115 -6.28 -5.71 -9.67
CA LYS A 115 -7.02 -6.20 -8.51
C LYS A 115 -6.31 -7.43 -7.96
N VAL A 116 -5.82 -7.34 -6.74
CA VAL A 116 -5.02 -8.38 -6.08
C VAL A 116 -5.80 -8.97 -4.93
N ASN A 117 -5.86 -10.28 -4.85
CA ASN A 117 -6.44 -11.00 -3.74
C ASN A 117 -5.49 -10.90 -2.53
N PRO A 118 -5.95 -10.36 -1.37
CA PRO A 118 -5.08 -10.12 -0.23
C PRO A 118 -4.61 -11.39 0.50
N ASP A 119 -5.27 -12.53 0.27
CA ASP A 119 -4.96 -13.78 0.96
C ASP A 119 -4.10 -14.72 0.10
N THR A 120 -4.32 -14.71 -1.21
CA THR A 120 -3.59 -15.57 -2.16
C THR A 120 -2.49 -14.85 -2.92
N TYR A 121 -2.49 -13.51 -2.88
CA TYR A 121 -1.62 -12.61 -3.63
C TYR A 121 -1.73 -12.72 -5.16
N GLN A 122 -2.80 -13.36 -5.64
CA GLN A 122 -3.04 -13.52 -7.07
C GLN A 122 -3.71 -12.26 -7.65
N VAL A 123 -3.30 -11.90 -8.86
CA VAL A 123 -3.98 -10.87 -9.65
C VAL A 123 -5.27 -11.47 -10.22
N GLU A 124 -6.41 -11.04 -9.71
CA GLU A 124 -7.74 -11.51 -10.13
C GLU A 124 -8.25 -10.77 -11.37
N LEU A 125 -7.83 -9.52 -11.52
CA LEU A 125 -8.23 -8.68 -12.64
C LEU A 125 -7.13 -7.68 -12.98
N ARG A 126 -6.87 -7.53 -14.29
CA ARG A 126 -6.10 -6.42 -14.85
C ARG A 126 -6.99 -5.58 -15.74
N VAL A 127 -7.00 -4.29 -15.54
CA VAL A 127 -7.68 -3.30 -16.37
C VAL A 127 -6.63 -2.55 -17.17
N ASP A 128 -6.63 -2.74 -18.47
CA ASP A 128 -5.70 -2.09 -19.41
C ASP A 128 -6.32 -0.86 -20.08
N GLY A 129 -5.50 -0.11 -20.81
CA GLY A 129 -5.93 1.01 -21.64
C GLY A 129 -6.21 2.29 -20.86
N LEU A 130 -5.74 2.38 -19.62
CA LEU A 130 -5.70 3.63 -18.90
C LEU A 130 -4.64 4.55 -19.54
N ASN A 131 -4.73 5.86 -19.29
CA ASN A 131 -3.80 6.83 -19.87
C ASN A 131 -3.02 7.53 -18.76
N GLY A 132 -1.83 7.00 -18.43
CA GLY A 132 -0.97 7.51 -17.38
C GLY A 132 -1.70 7.69 -16.04
N PRO A 133 -2.42 6.66 -15.54
CA PRO A 133 -3.24 6.82 -14.35
C PRO A 133 -2.36 7.17 -13.14
N TYR A 134 -2.64 8.30 -12.53
CA TYR A 134 -1.90 8.79 -11.38
C TYR A 134 -2.86 9.26 -10.29
N THR A 135 -2.87 8.60 -9.16
CA THR A 135 -3.85 8.82 -8.08
C THR A 135 -3.28 9.53 -6.86
N TYR A 136 -2.11 10.13 -6.95
CA TYR A 136 -1.43 10.89 -5.87
C TYR A 136 -1.33 10.16 -4.53
N SER A 137 -1.25 8.87 -4.47
CA SER A 137 -1.07 8.09 -3.26
C SER A 137 -2.33 7.63 -2.51
N ASP A 138 -3.41 8.37 -2.55
CA ASP A 138 -4.64 8.00 -1.84
C ASP A 138 -5.80 7.83 -2.82
N MET A 139 -6.09 6.61 -3.15
CA MET A 139 -7.37 6.27 -3.72
C MET A 139 -8.33 6.04 -2.55
N THR A 140 -9.04 7.09 -2.13
CA THR A 140 -10.02 6.97 -1.05
C THR A 140 -11.16 6.07 -1.49
N GLY A 141 -11.01 4.79 -1.21
CA GLY A 141 -12.05 3.78 -1.37
C GLY A 141 -12.88 3.64 -0.09
N ARG A 142 -13.27 2.42 0.19
CA ARG A 142 -14.05 2.08 1.40
C ARG A 142 -13.32 2.37 2.72
N ALA A 143 -12.02 2.59 2.71
CA ALA A 143 -11.24 2.91 3.90
C ALA A 143 -11.79 4.09 4.70
N LEU A 144 -12.41 5.07 4.05
CA LEU A 144 -13.15 6.13 4.73
C LEU A 144 -14.28 5.59 5.64
N ASN A 145 -14.91 4.48 5.28
CA ASN A 145 -15.96 3.88 6.08
C ASN A 145 -15.43 3.07 7.28
N LEU A 146 -14.17 2.65 7.24
CA LEU A 146 -13.52 1.93 8.35
C LEU A 146 -13.08 2.87 9.46
N ILE A 147 -12.78 4.12 9.13
CA ILE A 147 -12.30 5.14 10.07
C ILE A 147 -13.45 5.87 10.79
N PHE A 148 -14.65 5.92 10.20
CA PHE A 148 -15.77 6.74 10.66
C PHE A 148 -16.86 5.97 11.39
N ASN A 149 -16.58 4.82 11.97
CA ASN A 149 -17.45 4.26 12.97
C ASN A 149 -16.69 4.16 14.30
N PRO A 150 -16.39 5.28 14.99
CA PRO A 150 -16.18 5.20 16.42
C PRO A 150 -17.47 4.61 16.94
N ALA A 151 -17.41 3.40 17.52
CA ALA A 151 -18.53 2.70 18.09
C ALA A 151 -19.51 3.69 18.70
N GLY A 152 -20.61 3.92 17.97
CA GLY A 152 -21.73 4.68 18.48
C GLY A 152 -22.51 3.82 19.44
#